data_a80f92e887788ce1d9254780f91f4a3b
#
_entry.id   a80f92e887788ce1d9254780f91f4a3b
#
_cell.length_a   1.000
_cell.length_b   1.000
_cell.length_c   1.000
_cell.angle_alpha   90.00
_cell.angle_beta   90.00
_cell.angle_gamma   90.00
#
_symmetry.space_group_name_H-M   'P 1'
#
loop_
_entity.id
_entity.type
_entity.pdbx_description
1 polymer ?
#
loop_
_entity_poly.entity_id
_entity_poly.type
_entity_poly.pdbx_seq_one_letter_code
_entity_poly.pdbx_strand_id
1 'polypeptide(L)'
;IHLQGSLQPRRALEEIRALGMKAGLALSPGEDLDAAEPYLDILDLLLIMGVRPGFSGQSFQPGCLDTLRRADAARRERGLPLLLSVDGGIDLENGPRCATLGADMLVMGAFTFYRGGLSRERIRETRQVLDGQDDPTS
;
A
#
# COMPACT_ATOMS: atom_id res chain seq x y z
N ILE A 1 -0.20 -10.29 -7.47
CA ILE A 1 -1.16 -11.33 -7.04
C ILE A 1 -1.65 -11.04 -5.62
N HIS A 2 -2.85 -11.52 -5.24
CA HIS A 2 -3.30 -11.54 -3.85
C HIS A 2 -2.83 -12.81 -3.13
N LEU A 3 -2.33 -12.66 -1.91
CA LEU A 3 -1.84 -13.79 -1.12
C LEU A 3 -2.96 -14.82 -0.86
N GLN A 4 -4.10 -14.35 -0.36
CA GLN A 4 -5.27 -15.18 -0.03
C GLN A 4 -5.84 -15.95 -1.23
N GLY A 5 -5.67 -15.44 -2.45
CA GLY A 5 -6.18 -16.07 -3.69
C GLY A 5 -5.18 -17.01 -4.38
N SER A 6 -3.98 -17.16 -3.87
CA SER A 6 -2.93 -17.94 -4.51
C SER A 6 -2.62 -19.21 -3.75
N LEU A 7 -2.74 -20.37 -4.43
CA LEU A 7 -2.37 -21.66 -3.87
C LEU A 7 -0.85 -21.87 -3.82
N GLN A 8 -0.09 -21.21 -4.69
CA GLN A 8 1.37 -21.31 -4.80
C GLN A 8 1.99 -19.93 -5.01
N PRO A 9 1.95 -19.02 -4.01
CA PRO A 9 2.38 -17.63 -4.17
C PRO A 9 3.81 -17.50 -4.67
N ARG A 10 4.77 -18.23 -4.08
CA ARG A 10 6.18 -18.18 -4.48
C ARG A 10 6.37 -18.51 -5.95
N ARG A 11 5.79 -19.62 -6.39
CA ARG A 11 5.89 -20.04 -7.79
C ARG A 11 5.33 -18.99 -8.74
N ALA A 12 4.15 -18.43 -8.45
CA ALA A 12 3.54 -17.41 -9.27
C ALA A 12 4.41 -16.13 -9.35
N LEU A 13 5.00 -15.70 -8.22
CA LEU A 13 5.91 -14.54 -8.19
C LEU A 13 7.19 -14.81 -8.99
N GLU A 14 7.77 -16.00 -8.88
CA GLU A 14 8.96 -16.41 -9.63
C GLU A 14 8.68 -16.49 -11.14
N GLU A 15 7.52 -17.02 -11.55
CA GLU A 15 7.10 -17.05 -12.95
C GLU A 15 6.91 -15.62 -13.52
N ILE A 16 6.31 -14.68 -12.76
CA ILE A 16 6.20 -13.27 -13.15
C ILE A 16 7.59 -12.67 -13.39
N ARG A 17 8.53 -12.89 -12.47
CA ARG A 17 9.89 -12.38 -12.60
C ARG A 17 10.66 -13.03 -13.77
N ALA A 18 10.45 -14.31 -14.02
CA ALA A 18 11.05 -15.03 -15.14
C ALA A 18 10.63 -14.46 -16.51
N LEU A 19 9.44 -13.84 -16.57
CA LEU A 19 8.95 -13.12 -17.75
C LEU A 19 9.50 -11.69 -17.85
N GLY A 20 10.42 -11.28 -16.98
CA GLY A 20 11.01 -9.93 -16.98
C GLY A 20 10.10 -8.85 -16.38
N MET A 21 9.01 -9.25 -15.71
CA MET A 21 8.07 -8.33 -15.06
C MET A 21 8.42 -8.13 -13.58
N LYS A 22 7.96 -7.01 -13.01
CA LYS A 22 8.00 -6.77 -11.57
C LYS A 22 6.92 -7.57 -10.87
N ALA A 23 7.27 -8.18 -9.72
CA ALA A 23 6.38 -9.02 -8.95
C ALA A 23 5.82 -8.26 -7.74
N GLY A 24 4.50 -8.31 -7.55
CA GLY A 24 3.82 -7.70 -6.42
C GLY A 24 2.91 -8.67 -5.70
N LEU A 25 2.82 -8.53 -4.38
CA LEU A 25 1.94 -9.28 -3.49
C LEU A 25 0.98 -8.34 -2.78
N ALA A 26 -0.30 -8.70 -2.74
CA ALA A 26 -1.30 -7.94 -1.99
C ALA A 26 -1.76 -8.71 -0.75
N LEU A 27 -1.82 -8.01 0.37
CA LEU A 27 -2.37 -8.46 1.65
C LEU A 27 -3.77 -7.87 1.85
N SER A 28 -4.73 -8.71 2.16
CA SER A 28 -6.08 -8.30 2.54
C SER A 28 -6.12 -7.80 4.00
N PRO A 29 -7.11 -6.99 4.41
CA PRO A 29 -7.28 -6.61 5.79
C PRO A 29 -7.41 -7.83 6.71
N GLY A 30 -6.61 -7.83 7.79
CA GLY A 30 -6.54 -8.95 8.73
C GLY A 30 -5.51 -10.03 8.38
N GLU A 31 -4.88 -9.96 7.20
CA GLU A 31 -3.66 -10.74 6.94
C GLU A 31 -2.46 -10.06 7.58
N ASP A 32 -1.70 -10.83 8.35
CA ASP A 32 -0.49 -10.34 8.99
C ASP A 32 0.69 -10.31 8.01
N LEU A 33 1.66 -9.41 8.25
CA LEU A 33 2.91 -9.36 7.49
C LEU A 33 3.66 -10.70 7.51
N ASP A 34 3.56 -11.46 8.59
CA ASP A 34 4.22 -12.78 8.72
C ASP A 34 3.84 -13.72 7.57
N ALA A 35 2.63 -13.60 7.04
CA ALA A 35 2.20 -14.38 5.89
C ALA A 35 2.90 -13.96 4.57
N ALA A 36 3.35 -12.71 4.45
CA ALA A 36 4.10 -12.19 3.30
C ALA A 36 5.61 -12.31 3.48
N GLU A 37 6.09 -12.47 4.73
CA GLU A 37 7.51 -12.45 5.07
C GLU A 37 8.37 -13.42 4.25
N PRO A 38 7.91 -14.65 3.95
CA PRO A 38 8.68 -15.60 3.11
C PRO A 38 8.93 -15.11 1.68
N TYR A 39 8.25 -14.07 1.23
CA TYR A 39 8.30 -13.58 -0.16
C TYR A 39 8.96 -12.21 -0.30
N LEU A 40 9.23 -11.47 0.78
CA LEU A 40 9.70 -10.09 0.72
C LEU A 40 10.97 -9.90 -0.11
N ASP A 41 11.84 -10.89 -0.15
CA ASP A 41 13.11 -10.88 -0.89
C ASP A 41 12.94 -10.98 -2.42
N ILE A 42 11.79 -11.44 -2.89
CA ILE A 42 11.47 -11.58 -4.32
C ILE A 42 10.40 -10.59 -4.79
N LEU A 43 9.92 -9.71 -3.90
CA LEU A 43 8.91 -8.70 -4.25
C LEU A 43 9.55 -7.40 -4.71
N ASP A 44 8.94 -6.80 -5.72
CA ASP A 44 9.18 -5.40 -6.11
C ASP A 44 8.16 -4.47 -5.45
N LEU A 45 6.97 -4.99 -5.09
CA LEU A 45 5.89 -4.22 -4.46
C LEU A 45 5.09 -5.07 -3.48
N LEU A 46 4.84 -4.53 -2.29
CA LEU A 46 3.85 -5.03 -1.34
C LEU A 46 2.66 -4.07 -1.27
N LEU A 47 1.49 -4.53 -1.67
CA LEU A 47 0.23 -3.80 -1.57
C LEU A 47 -0.49 -4.20 -0.28
N ILE A 48 -0.76 -3.23 0.57
CA ILE A 48 -1.52 -3.42 1.82
C ILE A 48 -2.90 -2.84 1.62
N MET A 49 -3.92 -3.69 1.69
CA MET A 49 -5.31 -3.27 1.50
C MET A 49 -5.85 -2.62 2.78
N GLY A 50 -6.31 -1.37 2.65
CA GLY A 50 -7.01 -0.63 3.71
C GLY A 50 -8.50 -0.98 3.79
N VAL A 51 -9.03 -1.74 2.82
CA VAL A 51 -10.41 -2.23 2.77
C VAL A 51 -10.45 -3.65 2.22
N ARG A 52 -11.53 -4.38 2.44
CA ARG A 52 -11.70 -5.69 1.82
C ARG A 52 -11.83 -5.55 0.30
N PRO A 53 -11.11 -6.37 -0.49
CA PRO A 53 -11.27 -6.39 -1.94
C PRO A 53 -12.72 -6.66 -2.35
N GLY A 54 -13.19 -5.99 -3.44
CA GLY A 54 -14.49 -6.29 -4.03
C GLY A 54 -15.29 -5.07 -4.45
N PHE A 55 -15.38 -4.01 -3.66
CA PHE A 55 -16.09 -2.79 -4.02
C PHE A 55 -15.47 -1.53 -3.42
N SER A 56 -15.64 -0.40 -4.08
CA SER A 56 -15.12 0.90 -3.65
C SER A 56 -16.05 1.58 -2.62
N GLY A 57 -15.52 2.59 -1.92
CA GLY A 57 -16.29 3.39 -0.96
C GLY A 57 -16.41 2.79 0.44
N GLN A 58 -15.67 1.74 0.74
CA GLN A 58 -15.59 1.19 2.10
C GLN A 58 -14.75 2.10 3.01
N SER A 59 -15.02 2.04 4.31
CA SER A 59 -14.24 2.74 5.32
C SER A 59 -12.87 2.09 5.50
N PHE A 60 -11.85 2.94 5.62
CA PHE A 60 -10.47 2.54 5.90
C PHE A 60 -10.37 1.73 7.21
N GLN A 61 -9.66 0.63 7.17
CA GLN A 61 -9.43 -0.24 8.32
C GLN A 61 -8.06 0.05 8.94
N PRO A 62 -8.00 0.65 10.16
CA PRO A 62 -6.74 1.12 10.76
C PRO A 62 -5.70 0.02 11.02
N GLY A 63 -6.13 -1.24 11.08
CA GLY A 63 -5.22 -2.38 11.29
C GLY A 63 -4.12 -2.50 10.22
N CYS A 64 -4.37 -2.01 9.00
CA CYS A 64 -3.35 -2.00 7.94
C CYS A 64 -2.14 -1.09 8.25
N LEU A 65 -2.30 -0.10 9.14
CA LEU A 65 -1.20 0.79 9.54
C LEU A 65 -0.10 0.05 10.31
N ASP A 66 -0.45 -0.92 11.14
CA ASP A 66 0.55 -1.75 11.83
C ASP A 66 1.29 -2.67 10.85
N THR A 67 0.56 -3.29 9.93
CA THR A 67 1.17 -4.09 8.84
C THR A 67 2.15 -3.23 8.01
N LEU A 68 1.75 -2.00 7.65
CA LEU A 68 2.61 -1.06 6.90
C LEU A 68 3.87 -0.70 7.69
N ARG A 69 3.73 -0.31 8.96
CA ARG A 69 4.87 0.03 9.83
C ARG A 69 5.86 -1.13 9.94
N ARG A 70 5.37 -2.35 10.12
CA ARG A 70 6.20 -3.56 10.21
C ARG A 70 6.87 -3.87 8.87
N ALA A 71 6.18 -3.68 7.75
CA ALA A 71 6.74 -3.87 6.42
C ALA A 71 7.86 -2.87 6.12
N ASP A 72 7.69 -1.59 6.51
CA ASP A 72 8.73 -0.57 6.37
C ASP A 72 9.96 -0.90 7.23
N ALA A 73 9.75 -1.33 8.48
CA ALA A 73 10.84 -1.77 9.35
C ALA A 73 11.59 -2.96 8.74
N ALA A 74 10.89 -3.99 8.27
CA ALA A 74 11.49 -5.18 7.68
C ALA A 74 12.29 -4.86 6.39
N ARG A 75 11.75 -4.01 5.49
CA ARG A 75 12.47 -3.64 4.27
C ARG A 75 13.73 -2.83 4.57
N ARG A 76 13.69 -1.92 5.55
CA ARG A 76 14.86 -1.13 5.97
C ARG A 76 15.94 -1.98 6.63
N GLU A 77 15.55 -2.84 7.57
CA GLU A 77 16.46 -3.74 8.27
C GLU A 77 17.20 -4.68 7.30
N ARG A 78 16.48 -5.18 6.29
CA ARG A 78 17.01 -6.13 5.31
C ARG A 78 17.57 -5.47 4.05
N GLY A 79 17.50 -4.14 3.92
CA GLY A 79 17.97 -3.39 2.75
C GLY A 79 17.24 -3.77 1.44
N LEU A 80 15.94 -4.08 1.50
CA LEU A 80 15.17 -4.53 0.35
C LEU A 80 14.69 -3.34 -0.50
N PRO A 81 14.81 -3.39 -1.85
CA PRO A 81 14.27 -2.38 -2.75
C PRO A 81 12.76 -2.56 -2.98
N LEU A 82 12.02 -2.77 -1.89
CA LEU A 82 10.61 -3.08 -1.89
C LEU A 82 9.79 -1.78 -1.80
N LEU A 83 8.88 -1.56 -2.76
CA LEU A 83 7.89 -0.49 -2.69
C LEU A 83 6.70 -0.93 -1.83
N LEU A 84 6.23 -0.03 -0.96
CA LEU A 84 5.04 -0.23 -0.14
C LEU A 84 3.89 0.62 -0.68
N SER A 85 2.78 -0.02 -1.02
CA SER A 85 1.57 0.64 -1.50
C SER A 85 0.40 0.38 -0.56
N VAL A 86 -0.47 1.38 -0.39
CA VAL A 86 -1.73 1.22 0.35
C VAL A 86 -2.89 1.58 -0.56
N ASP A 87 -3.90 0.69 -0.61
CA ASP A 87 -5.13 0.89 -1.39
C ASP A 87 -6.37 0.65 -0.55
N GLY A 88 -7.34 1.54 -0.72
CA GLY A 88 -8.67 1.41 -0.14
C GLY A 88 -8.95 2.33 1.03
N GLY A 89 -9.95 3.20 0.83
CA GLY A 89 -10.43 4.14 1.83
C GLY A 89 -9.47 5.28 2.17
N ILE A 90 -8.45 5.52 1.35
CA ILE A 90 -7.47 6.59 1.57
C ILE A 90 -8.09 7.96 1.34
N ASP A 91 -7.85 8.89 2.28
CA ASP A 91 -8.31 10.28 2.26
C ASP A 91 -7.24 11.23 2.86
N LEU A 92 -7.61 12.49 3.14
CA LEU A 92 -6.68 13.49 3.68
C LEU A 92 -6.32 13.28 5.16
N GLU A 93 -7.03 12.42 5.88
CA GLU A 93 -6.75 12.11 7.28
C GLU A 93 -5.77 10.94 7.41
N ASN A 94 -6.06 9.83 6.70
CA ASN A 94 -5.27 8.61 6.84
C ASN A 94 -4.10 8.52 5.84
N GLY A 95 -4.17 9.23 4.70
CA GLY A 95 -3.09 9.27 3.71
C GLY A 95 -1.75 9.75 4.28
N PRO A 96 -1.70 10.91 4.98
CA PRO A 96 -0.48 11.37 5.65
C PRO A 96 0.07 10.38 6.67
N ARG A 97 -0.80 9.71 7.42
CA ARG A 97 -0.39 8.66 8.37
C ARG A 97 0.27 7.48 7.65
N CYS A 98 -0.30 7.05 6.51
CA CYS A 98 0.32 6.01 5.69
C CYS A 98 1.70 6.44 5.17
N ALA A 99 1.83 7.68 4.66
CA ALA A 99 3.10 8.20 4.18
C ALA A 99 4.16 8.23 5.29
N THR A 100 3.83 8.75 6.48
CA THR A 100 4.72 8.77 7.66
C THR A 100 5.17 7.37 8.08
N LEU A 101 4.32 6.36 7.89
CA LEU A 101 4.62 4.96 8.22
C LEU A 101 5.36 4.21 7.11
N GLY A 102 5.76 4.90 6.04
CA GLY A 102 6.64 4.36 5.01
C GLY A 102 5.94 3.93 3.72
N ALA A 103 4.68 4.33 3.47
CA ALA A 103 4.07 4.10 2.18
C ALA A 103 4.73 4.95 1.08
N ASP A 104 5.16 4.31 0.00
CA ASP A 104 5.68 4.99 -1.19
C ASP A 104 4.57 5.35 -2.19
N MET A 105 3.43 4.64 -2.12
CA MET A 105 2.31 4.81 -3.04
C MET A 105 0.98 4.77 -2.28
N LEU A 106 0.08 5.70 -2.59
CA LEU A 106 -1.29 5.75 -2.07
C LEU A 106 -2.29 5.71 -3.21
N VAL A 107 -3.22 4.76 -3.17
CA VAL A 107 -4.29 4.64 -4.18
C VAL A 107 -5.56 5.29 -3.62
N MET A 108 -5.94 6.44 -4.19
CA MET A 108 -7.01 7.32 -3.69
C MET A 108 -8.16 7.42 -4.70
N GLY A 109 -8.88 6.34 -4.96
CA GLY A 109 -9.96 6.30 -5.94
C GLY A 109 -11.22 7.01 -5.47
N ALA A 110 -11.88 6.49 -4.44
CA ALA A 110 -13.18 6.99 -3.98
C ALA A 110 -13.12 8.44 -3.49
N PHE A 111 -12.10 8.82 -2.75
CA PHE A 111 -11.91 10.18 -2.30
C PHE A 111 -11.77 11.16 -3.47
N THR A 112 -11.00 10.80 -4.49
CA THR A 112 -10.68 11.67 -5.62
C THR A 112 -11.87 11.85 -6.57
N PHE A 113 -12.67 10.78 -6.81
CA PHE A 113 -13.65 10.76 -7.90
C PHE A 113 -15.13 10.77 -7.46
N TYR A 114 -15.47 10.29 -6.24
CA TYR A 114 -16.86 10.07 -5.86
C TYR A 114 -17.45 11.08 -4.87
N ARG A 115 -16.64 11.94 -4.24
CA ARG A 115 -17.12 12.89 -3.23
C ARG A 115 -17.51 14.28 -3.76
N GLY A 116 -17.83 14.42 -5.05
CA GLY A 116 -18.17 15.71 -5.69
C GLY A 116 -16.99 16.68 -5.75
N GLY A 117 -17.03 17.66 -6.62
CA GLY A 117 -15.94 18.61 -6.87
C GLY A 117 -14.98 18.18 -8.00
N LEU A 118 -14.05 19.03 -8.35
CA LEU A 118 -13.10 18.75 -9.43
C LEU A 118 -11.97 17.84 -8.93
N SER A 119 -11.82 16.68 -9.54
CA SER A 119 -10.74 15.73 -9.23
C SER A 119 -9.35 16.37 -9.21
N ARG A 120 -9.13 17.38 -10.09
CA ARG A 120 -7.88 18.15 -10.14
C ARG A 120 -7.59 18.92 -8.86
N GLU A 121 -8.61 19.55 -8.26
CA GLU A 121 -8.46 20.27 -6.98
C GLU A 121 -8.13 19.34 -5.84
N ARG A 122 -8.81 18.19 -5.76
CA ARG A 122 -8.55 17.17 -4.74
C ARG A 122 -7.15 16.56 -4.84
N ILE A 123 -6.68 16.32 -6.06
CA ILE A 123 -5.30 15.85 -6.28
C ILE A 123 -4.30 16.90 -5.81
N ARG A 124 -4.57 18.18 -6.08
CA ARG A 124 -3.70 19.29 -5.63
C ARG A 124 -3.68 19.39 -4.10
N GLU A 125 -4.85 19.38 -3.47
CA GLU A 125 -5.02 19.40 -2.02
C GLU A 125 -4.28 18.22 -1.35
N THR A 126 -4.47 17.01 -1.88
CA THR A 126 -3.79 15.82 -1.40
C THR A 126 -2.27 15.97 -1.46
N ARG A 127 -1.74 16.47 -2.59
CA ARG A 127 -0.29 16.69 -2.73
C ARG A 127 0.22 17.70 -1.71
N GLN A 128 -0.47 18.82 -1.52
CA GLN A 128 -0.09 19.84 -0.53
C GLN A 128 -0.04 19.27 0.88
N VAL A 129 -1.00 18.43 1.25
CA VAL A 129 -1.04 17.77 2.58
C VAL A 129 0.10 16.77 2.73
N LEU A 130 0.43 16.01 1.69
CA LEU A 130 1.51 15.01 1.72
C LEU A 130 2.90 15.69 1.68
N ASP A 131 3.09 16.67 0.80
CA ASP A 131 4.36 17.41 0.66
C ASP A 131 4.70 18.24 1.91
N GLY A 132 3.69 18.72 2.64
CA GLY A 132 3.86 19.47 3.88
C GLY A 132 4.31 18.61 5.08
N GLN A 133 4.38 17.30 4.94
CA GLN A 133 4.92 16.40 5.97
C GLN A 133 6.45 16.21 5.87
N ASP A 134 7.05 16.61 4.73
CA ASP A 134 8.49 16.48 4.49
C ASP A 134 9.33 17.68 5.00
N ASP A 135 8.70 18.67 5.69
CA ASP A 135 9.44 19.81 6.26
C ASP A 135 9.88 19.51 7.70
N PRO A 136 11.16 19.15 7.94
CA PRO A 136 11.69 18.86 9.27
C PRO A 136 11.90 20.11 10.13
N THR A 137 11.39 21.27 9.70
CA THR A 137 11.59 22.59 10.37
C THR A 137 10.29 23.23 10.89
N SER A 138 9.17 22.47 11.00
CA SER A 138 7.94 22.96 11.62
C SER A 138 7.78 22.51 13.05
#